data_abc26b1239c6ee852aa9014ae54da2af
#
_entry.id   abc26b1239c6ee852aa9014ae54da2af
#
_cell.length_a   1.000
_cell.length_b   1.000
_cell.length_c   1.000
_cell.angle_alpha   90.00
_cell.angle_beta   90.00
_cell.angle_gamma   90.00
#
_symmetry.space_group_name_H-M   'P 1'
#
loop_
_entity.id
_entity.type
_entity.pdbx_description
1 polymer ?
#
loop_
_entity_poly.entity_id
_entity_poly.type
_entity_poly.pdbx_seq_one_letter_code
_entity_poly.pdbx_strand_id
1 'polypeptide(L)'
;MTESSIIIEAVKLLKEGQKVTLRANGHSMLPFIIGGQEDVLLVPPTVPHKRDVVLAWVNDSRYVIHRIIDIHGNNITLMGDGNLSGQEHCYTEDIAARVDYVIDPKGKHHYLYTPIRLIMARIWFLLLPFRRYLLAIYRRI
;
A
#
# COMPACT_ATOMS: atom_id res chain seq x y z
N MET A 1 -19.90 -11.71 -2.48
CA MET A 1 -18.63 -11.54 -3.22
C MET A 1 -17.49 -11.58 -2.23
N THR A 2 -16.48 -12.41 -2.49
CA THR A 2 -15.31 -12.50 -1.61
C THR A 2 -14.36 -11.33 -1.89
N GLU A 3 -13.47 -11.05 -0.94
CA GLU A 3 -12.43 -10.04 -1.07
C GLU A 3 -11.56 -10.31 -2.31
N SER A 4 -11.18 -11.58 -2.54
CA SER A 4 -10.39 -11.97 -3.72
C SER A 4 -11.10 -11.64 -5.02
N SER A 5 -12.42 -11.85 -5.09
CA SER A 5 -13.22 -11.53 -6.28
C SER A 5 -13.26 -10.03 -6.55
N ILE A 6 -13.33 -9.22 -5.50
CA ILE A 6 -13.31 -7.75 -5.61
C ILE A 6 -11.97 -7.29 -6.18
N ILE A 7 -10.87 -7.84 -5.69
CA ILE A 7 -9.52 -7.47 -6.14
C ILE A 7 -9.31 -7.89 -7.61
N ILE A 8 -9.75 -9.08 -8.00
CA ILE A 8 -9.64 -9.55 -9.39
C ILE A 8 -10.39 -8.62 -10.33
N GLU A 9 -11.61 -8.22 -9.95
CA GLU A 9 -12.41 -7.29 -10.75
C GLU A 9 -11.74 -5.91 -10.84
N ALA A 10 -11.18 -5.42 -9.73
CA ALA A 10 -10.45 -4.17 -9.70
C ALA A 10 -9.22 -4.20 -10.64
N VAL A 11 -8.46 -5.28 -10.61
CA VAL A 11 -7.27 -5.45 -11.47
C VAL A 11 -7.68 -5.43 -12.95
N LYS A 12 -8.81 -6.05 -13.29
CA LYS A 12 -9.35 -6.05 -14.64
C LYS A 12 -9.67 -4.63 -15.11
N LEU A 13 -10.36 -3.84 -14.27
CA LEU A 13 -10.69 -2.45 -14.59
C LEU A 13 -9.42 -1.58 -14.74
N LEU A 14 -8.43 -1.82 -13.89
CA LEU A 14 -7.15 -1.10 -13.96
C LEU A 14 -6.39 -1.39 -15.25
N LYS A 15 -6.45 -2.63 -15.74
CA LYS A 15 -5.86 -3.00 -17.05
C LYS A 15 -6.53 -2.28 -18.21
N GLU A 16 -7.80 -1.91 -18.04
CA GLU A 16 -8.56 -1.13 -19.02
C GLU A 16 -8.29 0.38 -18.91
N GLY A 17 -7.40 0.80 -18.03
CA GLY A 17 -7.04 2.20 -17.82
C GLY A 17 -7.94 2.95 -16.86
N GLN A 18 -8.81 2.28 -16.14
CA GLN A 18 -9.75 2.90 -15.22
C GLN A 18 -9.17 3.03 -13.81
N LYS A 19 -9.61 4.06 -13.07
CA LYS A 19 -9.32 4.21 -11.64
C LYS A 19 -10.35 3.44 -10.84
N VAL A 20 -9.93 2.90 -9.69
CA VAL A 20 -10.81 2.09 -8.83
C VAL A 20 -10.65 2.52 -7.38
N THR A 21 -11.76 2.63 -6.66
CA THR A 21 -11.77 2.90 -5.22
C THR A 21 -12.13 1.62 -4.48
N LEU A 22 -11.31 1.23 -3.51
CA LEU A 22 -11.53 0.05 -2.68
C LEU A 22 -11.41 0.40 -1.20
N ARG A 23 -12.17 -0.33 -0.36
CA ARG A 23 -11.99 -0.26 1.10
C ARG A 23 -10.69 -0.96 1.49
N ALA A 24 -9.85 -0.28 2.25
CA ALA A 24 -8.65 -0.89 2.81
C ALA A 24 -9.02 -1.88 3.91
N ASN A 25 -8.28 -2.97 4.01
CA ASN A 25 -8.48 -4.01 5.01
C ASN A 25 -7.20 -4.30 5.77
N GLY A 26 -7.36 -4.77 7.02
CA GLY A 26 -6.25 -5.19 7.85
C GLY A 26 -5.42 -4.03 8.41
N HIS A 27 -4.27 -4.36 8.97
CA HIS A 27 -3.42 -3.42 9.68
C HIS A 27 -2.02 -3.28 9.07
N SER A 28 -1.79 -3.89 7.90
CA SER A 28 -0.44 -3.95 7.32
C SER A 28 0.11 -2.59 6.87
N MET A 29 -0.77 -1.59 6.69
CA MET A 29 -0.34 -0.24 6.27
C MET A 29 -0.50 0.82 7.36
N LEU A 30 -0.79 0.42 8.60
CA LEU A 30 -0.77 1.36 9.72
C LEU A 30 0.64 1.97 9.88
N PRO A 31 0.78 3.20 10.27
CA PRO A 31 -0.28 4.17 10.61
C PRO A 31 -0.80 5.01 9.45
N PHE A 32 -0.36 4.75 8.22
CA PHE A 32 -0.66 5.61 7.06
C PHE A 32 -2.00 5.31 6.40
N ILE A 33 -2.44 4.05 6.43
CA ILE A 33 -3.74 3.62 5.91
C ILE A 33 -4.44 2.81 6.98
N ILE A 34 -5.66 3.21 7.34
CA ILE A 34 -6.43 2.54 8.40
C ILE A 34 -7.44 1.60 7.76
N GLY A 35 -7.18 0.29 7.87
CA GLY A 35 -8.06 -0.74 7.35
C GLY A 35 -9.43 -0.71 8.03
N GLY A 36 -10.48 -0.98 7.24
CA GLY A 36 -11.86 -0.99 7.71
C GLY A 36 -12.49 0.39 7.84
N GLN A 37 -11.71 1.47 7.78
CA GLN A 37 -12.20 2.84 7.93
C GLN A 37 -11.93 3.72 6.72
N GLU A 38 -10.85 3.46 5.99
CA GLU A 38 -10.42 4.29 4.88
C GLU A 38 -10.50 3.53 3.56
N ASP A 39 -10.76 4.28 2.49
CA ASP A 39 -10.72 3.76 1.14
C ASP A 39 -9.42 4.20 0.47
N VAL A 40 -9.00 3.46 -0.55
CA VAL A 40 -7.84 3.81 -1.35
C VAL A 40 -8.25 4.00 -2.80
N LEU A 41 -7.70 5.03 -3.44
CA LEU A 41 -7.90 5.26 -4.87
C LEU A 41 -6.73 4.65 -5.61
N LEU A 42 -7.02 3.62 -6.38
CA LEU A 42 -6.07 2.91 -7.23
C LEU A 42 -6.08 3.49 -8.63
N VAL A 43 -4.90 3.72 -9.18
CA VAL A 43 -4.73 4.18 -10.56
C VAL A 43 -3.87 3.18 -11.31
N PRO A 44 -3.95 3.15 -12.67
CA PRO A 44 -3.08 2.28 -13.44
C PRO A 44 -1.60 2.47 -13.09
N PRO A 45 -0.79 1.41 -13.14
CA PRO A 45 0.60 1.49 -12.69
C PRO A 45 1.43 2.42 -13.57
N THR A 46 2.35 3.13 -12.93
CA THR A 46 3.36 3.96 -13.59
C THR A 46 4.73 3.35 -13.34
N VAL A 47 5.80 4.01 -13.81
CA VAL A 47 7.15 3.57 -13.49
C VAL A 47 7.31 3.57 -11.96
N PRO A 48 7.67 2.42 -11.34
CA PRO A 48 7.74 2.33 -9.89
C PRO A 48 8.88 3.15 -9.30
N HIS A 49 8.62 3.75 -8.16
CA HIS A 49 9.62 4.49 -7.38
C HIS A 49 9.61 4.00 -5.94
N LYS A 50 10.74 4.12 -5.26
CA LYS A 50 10.79 3.83 -3.82
C LYS A 50 9.77 4.71 -3.09
N ARG A 51 9.12 4.13 -2.11
CA ARG A 51 8.06 4.71 -1.28
C ARG A 51 6.70 4.78 -1.94
N ASP A 52 6.56 4.34 -3.19
CA ASP A 52 5.22 4.16 -3.77
C ASP A 52 4.47 3.08 -3.01
N VAL A 53 3.17 3.32 -2.79
CA VAL A 53 2.25 2.29 -2.29
C VAL A 53 1.54 1.70 -3.50
N VAL A 54 1.63 0.38 -3.65
CA VAL A 54 1.14 -0.31 -4.84
C VAL A 54 0.28 -1.51 -4.48
N LEU A 55 -0.64 -1.86 -5.39
CA LEU A 55 -1.31 -3.15 -5.40
C LEU A 55 -0.49 -4.07 -6.28
N ALA A 56 0.03 -5.16 -5.72
CA ALA A 56 0.92 -6.06 -6.43
C ALA A 56 0.65 -7.52 -6.10
N TRP A 57 0.91 -8.40 -7.07
CA TRP A 57 0.92 -9.85 -6.89
C TRP A 57 2.29 -10.23 -6.35
N VAL A 58 2.34 -10.75 -5.13
CA VAL A 58 3.60 -10.97 -4.42
C VAL A 58 3.84 -12.45 -4.14
N ASN A 59 5.11 -12.83 -4.11
CA ASN A 59 5.56 -14.19 -3.78
C ASN A 59 4.83 -15.26 -4.59
N ASP A 60 4.35 -14.91 -5.79
CA ASP A 60 3.58 -15.79 -6.68
C ASP A 60 2.30 -16.35 -6.03
N SER A 61 1.74 -15.69 -5.04
CA SER A 61 0.65 -16.28 -4.25
C SER A 61 -0.56 -15.39 -3.98
N ARG A 62 -0.41 -14.06 -3.88
CA ARG A 62 -1.50 -13.19 -3.45
C ARG A 62 -1.30 -11.73 -3.84
N TYR A 63 -2.39 -10.96 -3.85
CA TYR A 63 -2.34 -9.51 -3.97
C TYR A 63 -2.20 -8.85 -2.60
N VAL A 64 -1.35 -7.83 -2.51
CA VAL A 64 -1.22 -6.99 -1.32
C VAL A 64 -1.16 -5.52 -1.74
N ILE A 65 -1.51 -4.63 -0.80
CA ILE A 65 -1.29 -3.19 -0.93
C ILE A 65 -0.20 -2.84 0.08
N HIS A 66 1.03 -2.70 -0.40
CA HIS A 66 2.19 -2.43 0.44
C HIS A 66 3.09 -1.37 -0.21
N ARG A 67 4.07 -0.91 0.57
CA ARG A 67 4.98 0.14 0.13
C ARG A 67 6.25 -0.45 -0.48
N ILE A 68 6.69 0.13 -1.59
CA ILE A 68 7.98 -0.25 -2.21
C ILE A 68 9.11 0.30 -1.34
N ILE A 69 9.97 -0.60 -0.85
CA ILE A 69 11.11 -0.22 -0.03
C ILE A 69 12.44 -0.36 -0.76
N ASP A 70 12.49 -1.13 -1.83
CA ASP A 70 13.71 -1.28 -2.62
C ASP A 70 13.39 -1.68 -4.06
N ILE A 71 14.24 -1.26 -4.99
CA ILE A 71 14.12 -1.57 -6.41
C ILE A 71 15.50 -1.91 -6.95
N HIS A 72 15.64 -3.12 -7.51
CA HIS A 72 16.86 -3.56 -8.20
C HIS A 72 16.47 -4.06 -9.60
N GLY A 73 16.62 -3.18 -10.61
CA GLY A 73 16.19 -3.50 -11.97
C GLY A 73 14.69 -3.80 -12.01
N ASN A 74 14.35 -5.04 -12.38
CA ASN A 74 12.95 -5.49 -12.43
C ASN A 74 12.47 -6.10 -11.10
N ASN A 75 13.34 -6.21 -10.10
CA ASN A 75 13.02 -6.83 -8.81
C ASN A 75 12.56 -5.77 -7.82
N ILE A 76 11.38 -5.98 -7.24
CA ILE A 76 10.74 -5.05 -6.33
C ILE A 76 10.59 -5.71 -4.96
N THR A 77 11.00 -5.02 -3.91
CA THR A 77 10.78 -5.44 -2.52
C THR A 77 9.75 -4.54 -1.88
N LEU A 78 8.74 -5.15 -1.28
CA LEU A 78 7.62 -4.47 -0.64
C LEU A 78 7.56 -4.79 0.84
N MET A 79 7.01 -3.85 1.61
CA MET A 79 6.74 -4.06 3.04
C MET A 79 5.54 -3.22 3.44
N GLY A 80 4.61 -3.81 4.20
CA GLY A 80 3.52 -3.06 4.82
C GLY A 80 4.05 -2.13 5.89
N ASP A 81 3.57 -0.88 5.94
CA ASP A 81 4.02 0.11 6.93
C ASP A 81 3.76 -0.37 8.37
N GLY A 82 2.73 -1.19 8.57
CA GLY A 82 2.39 -1.76 9.87
C GLY A 82 3.10 -3.08 10.19
N ASN A 83 3.92 -3.59 9.29
CA ASN A 83 4.64 -4.84 9.52
C ASN A 83 5.91 -4.59 10.34
N LEU A 84 6.26 -5.58 11.16
CA LEU A 84 7.45 -5.49 12.02
C LEU A 84 8.72 -5.94 11.30
N SER A 85 8.61 -6.91 10.39
CA SER A 85 9.78 -7.46 9.70
C SER A 85 9.44 -8.14 8.36
N GLY A 86 8.17 -8.45 8.10
CA GLY A 86 7.79 -9.19 6.90
C GLY A 86 7.97 -8.36 5.63
N GLN A 87 8.62 -8.94 4.62
CA GLN A 87 8.82 -8.34 3.32
C GLN A 87 8.30 -9.28 2.23
N GLU A 88 7.81 -8.71 1.14
CA GLU A 88 7.37 -9.45 -0.04
C GLU A 88 8.20 -9.05 -1.24
N HIS A 89 8.21 -9.91 -2.25
CA HIS A 89 8.94 -9.69 -3.49
C HIS A 89 8.02 -9.86 -4.69
N CYS A 90 8.20 -9.01 -5.68
CA CYS A 90 7.53 -9.14 -6.97
C CYS A 90 8.41 -8.57 -8.07
N TYR A 91 7.95 -8.71 -9.31
CA TYR A 91 8.56 -8.06 -10.46
C TYR A 91 7.74 -6.82 -10.84
N THR A 92 8.33 -5.95 -11.64
CA THR A 92 7.64 -4.73 -12.08
C THR A 92 6.29 -5.04 -12.75
N GLU A 93 6.24 -6.10 -13.57
CA GLU A 93 5.00 -6.51 -14.25
C GLU A 93 3.92 -7.04 -13.31
N ASP A 94 4.26 -7.37 -12.07
CA ASP A 94 3.30 -7.84 -11.06
C ASP A 94 2.55 -6.69 -10.38
N ILE A 95 2.97 -5.45 -10.61
CA ILE A 95 2.31 -4.27 -10.05
C ILE A 95 1.05 -3.97 -10.86
N ALA A 96 -0.11 -4.10 -10.22
CA ALA A 96 -1.40 -3.88 -10.88
C ALA A 96 -1.89 -2.45 -10.77
N ALA A 97 -1.46 -1.71 -9.76
CA ALA A 97 -1.92 -0.35 -9.51
C ALA A 97 -0.98 0.41 -8.58
N ARG A 98 -1.06 1.75 -8.66
CA ARG A 98 -0.48 2.65 -7.68
C ARG A 98 -1.61 3.22 -6.84
N VAL A 99 -1.40 3.33 -5.53
CA VAL A 99 -2.35 4.00 -4.64
C VAL A 99 -1.99 5.48 -4.60
N ASP A 100 -2.87 6.35 -5.12
CA ASP A 100 -2.61 7.79 -5.16
C ASP A 100 -3.17 8.52 -3.94
N TYR A 101 -4.38 8.17 -3.53
CA TYR A 101 -5.10 8.86 -2.46
C TYR A 101 -5.66 7.88 -1.45
N VAL A 102 -5.68 8.32 -0.20
CA VAL A 102 -6.48 7.71 0.86
C VAL A 102 -7.71 8.57 1.08
N ILE A 103 -8.86 7.96 1.16
CA ILE A 103 -10.15 8.65 1.35
C ILE A 103 -10.62 8.33 2.77
N ASP A 104 -10.72 9.37 3.62
CA ASP A 104 -11.11 9.18 5.01
C ASP A 104 -12.61 8.92 5.16
N PRO A 105 -13.09 8.54 6.37
CA PRO A 105 -14.52 8.26 6.57
C PRO A 105 -15.45 9.44 6.26
N LYS A 106 -14.92 10.66 6.22
CA LYS A 106 -15.68 11.87 5.85
C LYS A 106 -15.67 12.15 4.36
N GLY A 107 -14.98 11.31 3.57
CA GLY A 107 -14.87 11.47 2.12
C GLY A 107 -13.76 12.40 1.67
N LYS A 108 -12.91 12.86 2.58
CA LYS A 108 -11.79 13.74 2.21
C LYS A 108 -10.64 12.91 1.63
N HIS A 109 -10.10 13.40 0.50
CA HIS A 109 -8.99 12.76 -0.20
C HIS A 109 -7.65 13.28 0.33
N HIS A 110 -6.72 12.36 0.64
CA HIS A 110 -5.37 12.68 1.09
C HIS A 110 -4.37 12.07 0.13
N TYR A 111 -3.59 12.92 -0.54
CA TYR A 111 -2.55 12.45 -1.45
C TYR A 111 -1.40 11.84 -0.66
N LEU A 112 -0.99 10.63 -1.02
CA LEU A 112 0.01 9.87 -0.25
C LEU A 112 1.44 10.40 -0.42
N TYR A 113 1.72 11.13 -1.49
CA TYR A 113 3.10 11.48 -1.86
C TYR A 113 3.41 12.96 -1.70
N THR A 114 2.72 13.65 -0.79
CA THR A 114 3.11 15.00 -0.40
C THR A 114 4.51 14.97 0.22
N PRO A 115 5.31 16.05 0.14
CA PRO A 115 6.65 16.04 0.74
C PRO A 115 6.64 15.66 2.22
N ILE A 116 5.65 16.12 2.99
CA ILE A 116 5.52 15.79 4.41
C ILE A 116 5.28 14.29 4.60
N ARG A 117 4.37 13.69 3.83
CA ARG A 117 4.07 12.27 3.95
C ARG A 117 5.25 11.38 3.52
N LEU A 118 5.98 11.78 2.49
CA LEU A 118 7.18 11.04 2.07
C LEU A 118 8.27 11.09 3.13
N ILE A 119 8.46 12.24 3.76
CA ILE A 119 9.40 12.39 4.88
C ILE A 119 8.96 11.50 6.05
N MET A 120 7.67 11.53 6.40
CA MET A 120 7.13 10.68 7.46
C MET A 120 7.32 9.19 7.18
N ALA A 121 7.11 8.78 5.93
CA ALA A 121 7.32 7.39 5.53
C ALA A 121 8.79 6.97 5.66
N ARG A 122 9.71 7.86 5.31
CA ARG A 122 11.15 7.61 5.46
C ARG A 122 11.54 7.50 6.92
N ILE A 123 11.05 8.41 7.77
CA ILE A 123 11.29 8.36 9.21
C ILE A 123 10.71 7.06 9.78
N TRP A 124 9.49 6.69 9.40
CA TRP A 124 8.85 5.46 9.85
C TRP A 124 9.66 4.21 9.48
N PHE A 125 10.23 4.20 8.26
CA PHE A 125 11.10 3.10 7.85
C PHE A 125 12.37 3.03 8.71
N LEU A 126 12.97 4.18 9.04
CA LEU A 126 14.14 4.23 9.91
C LEU A 126 13.82 3.79 11.35
N LEU A 127 12.56 3.90 11.77
CA LEU A 127 12.10 3.45 13.08
C LEU A 127 11.72 1.96 13.10
N LEU A 128 12.05 1.20 12.08
CA LEU A 128 11.70 -0.22 11.98
C LEU A 128 11.99 -1.01 13.26
N PRO A 129 13.15 -0.86 13.93
CA PRO A 129 13.41 -1.60 15.17
C PRO A 129 12.45 -1.26 16.32
N PHE A 130 11.77 -0.12 16.25
CA PHE A 130 10.89 0.39 17.31
C PHE A 130 9.40 0.29 16.94
N ARG A 131 9.06 -0.18 15.75
CA ARG A 131 7.66 -0.23 15.27
C ARG A 131 6.74 -0.97 16.22
N ARG A 132 7.22 -2.06 16.81
CA ARG A 132 6.44 -2.88 17.76
C ARG A 132 5.84 -2.02 18.85
N TYR A 133 6.64 -1.16 19.46
CA TYR A 133 6.21 -0.32 20.57
C TYR A 133 5.32 0.83 20.10
N LEU A 134 5.68 1.45 18.99
CA LEU A 134 4.92 2.57 18.43
C LEU A 134 3.53 2.15 17.97
N LEU A 135 3.41 1.01 17.31
CA LEU A 135 2.13 0.49 16.87
C LEU A 135 1.27 0.05 18.05
N ALA A 136 1.86 -0.49 19.11
CA ALA A 136 1.13 -0.86 20.30
C ALA A 136 0.50 0.38 20.96
N ILE A 137 1.24 1.49 21.04
CA ILE A 137 0.73 2.76 21.54
C ILE A 137 -0.39 3.29 20.64
N TYR A 138 -0.18 3.30 19.34
CA TYR A 138 -1.16 3.77 18.36
C TYR A 138 -2.49 3.02 18.45
N ARG A 139 -2.44 1.70 18.59
CA ARG A 139 -3.66 0.87 18.67
C ARG A 139 -4.45 1.07 19.95
N ARG A 140 -3.84 1.60 21.00
CA ARG A 140 -4.50 1.86 22.29
C ARG A 140 -5.16 3.25 22.34
N ILE A 141 -4.83 4.11 21.41
CA ILE A 141 -5.45 5.42 21.29
C ILE A 141 -6.73 5.31 20.44
#